data_15c690c10c73fe2b8319cba11cb9e740
#
_entry.id   15c690c10c73fe2b8319cba11cb9e740
#
_cell.length_a   1.000
_cell.length_b   1.000
_cell.length_c   1.000
_cell.angle_alpha   90.00
_cell.angle_beta   90.00
_cell.angle_gamma   90.00
#
_symmetry.space_group_name_H-M   'P 1'
#
loop_
_entity.id
_entity.type
_entity.pdbx_description
1 polymer ?
#
loop_
_entity_poly.entity_id
_entity_poly.type
_entity_poly.pdbx_seq_one_letter_code
_entity_poly.pdbx_strand_id
1 'polypeptide(L)'
;MAKKTKEKTKPQKPPKEPKQKKTKDARYSKRRTGLFFALLATLLIAVSVVGACTVFFQVETVTVTGNERYSEQQILDVASVEMGANMILTPSEQIAQRIYDGLPYIHEVQVHKRFPTTIRLETTECQPAAVITGAASAWLVDANGKLLEAADDTMKQEYPNVTGLELLEPKQGKQAATTDENQSKLKGLVALTQALSDCGLMEGVTSIDVSSGTEIQVVY
;
A
#
# COMPACT_ATOMS: atom_id res chain seq x y z
N MET A 1 -36.04 33.46 -115.55
CA MET A 1 -36.32 32.35 -114.65
C MET A 1 -35.23 32.29 -113.59
N ALA A 2 -35.51 32.79 -112.39
CA ALA A 2 -34.57 32.91 -111.30
C ALA A 2 -34.83 31.83 -110.22
N LYS A 3 -33.86 30.99 -109.93
CA LYS A 3 -33.96 29.92 -108.97
C LYS A 3 -33.37 30.42 -107.62
N LYS A 4 -34.27 30.62 -106.65
CA LYS A 4 -33.88 31.02 -105.26
C LYS A 4 -33.34 29.82 -104.53
N THR A 5 -32.07 29.92 -104.14
CA THR A 5 -31.43 28.97 -103.22
C THR A 5 -31.70 29.41 -101.79
N LYS A 6 -32.33 28.56 -100.99
CA LYS A 6 -32.54 28.80 -99.54
C LYS A 6 -31.36 28.27 -98.77
N GLU A 7 -30.60 29.17 -98.13
CA GLU A 7 -29.56 28.89 -97.23
C GLU A 7 -30.14 28.55 -95.81
N LYS A 8 -29.87 27.35 -95.29
CA LYS A 8 -30.30 26.91 -93.96
C LYS A 8 -29.26 27.32 -92.93
N THR A 9 -29.53 28.32 -92.18
CA THR A 9 -28.73 28.73 -91.03
C THR A 9 -28.96 27.71 -89.87
N LYS A 10 -27.90 27.02 -89.41
CA LYS A 10 -27.94 26.15 -88.25
C LYS A 10 -27.91 27.03 -86.95
N PRO A 11 -28.73 26.73 -85.92
CA PRO A 11 -28.64 27.45 -84.67
C PRO A 11 -27.37 27.09 -83.88
N GLN A 12 -26.62 28.11 -83.52
CA GLN A 12 -25.46 27.99 -82.65
C GLN A 12 -25.88 27.61 -81.22
N LYS A 13 -25.32 26.57 -80.69
CA LYS A 13 -25.47 26.21 -79.28
C LYS A 13 -24.82 27.28 -78.40
N PRO A 14 -25.44 27.65 -77.24
CA PRO A 14 -24.87 28.61 -76.34
C PRO A 14 -23.57 28.04 -75.68
N PRO A 15 -22.62 28.91 -75.29
CA PRO A 15 -21.34 28.47 -74.65
C PRO A 15 -21.63 27.77 -73.29
N LYS A 16 -21.03 26.61 -73.09
CA LYS A 16 -21.11 25.92 -71.81
C LYS A 16 -20.35 26.75 -70.79
N GLU A 17 -21.04 27.23 -69.77
CA GLU A 17 -20.42 27.82 -68.58
C GLU A 17 -19.36 26.90 -67.96
N PRO A 18 -18.21 27.45 -67.53
CA PRO A 18 -17.16 26.63 -66.88
C PRO A 18 -17.67 26.06 -65.54
N LYS A 19 -17.79 24.72 -65.44
CA LYS A 19 -18.07 24.05 -64.16
C LYS A 19 -17.02 24.45 -63.17
N GLN A 20 -17.38 25.28 -62.18
CA GLN A 20 -16.54 25.57 -61.04
C GLN A 20 -16.15 24.24 -60.37
N LYS A 21 -14.88 23.88 -60.40
CA LYS A 21 -14.29 22.80 -59.61
C LYS A 21 -14.44 23.22 -58.17
N LYS A 22 -15.45 22.68 -57.48
CA LYS A 22 -15.55 22.78 -56.00
C LYS A 22 -14.28 22.18 -55.43
N THR A 23 -13.43 23.02 -54.87
CA THR A 23 -12.16 22.70 -54.30
C THR A 23 -12.36 21.69 -53.15
N LYS A 24 -11.71 20.51 -53.26
CA LYS A 24 -11.70 19.46 -52.21
C LYS A 24 -11.05 19.96 -50.90
N ASP A 25 -10.39 21.10 -50.92
CA ASP A 25 -9.61 21.68 -49.81
C ASP A 25 -10.48 22.21 -48.67
N ALA A 26 -11.72 22.69 -48.96
CA ALA A 26 -12.63 23.18 -47.93
C ALA A 26 -13.19 22.08 -47.00
N ARG A 27 -13.24 20.81 -47.44
CA ARG A 27 -13.69 19.67 -46.62
C ARG A 27 -12.58 19.15 -45.71
N TYR A 28 -11.32 19.27 -46.11
CA TYR A 28 -10.18 18.82 -45.31
C TYR A 28 -9.90 19.77 -44.14
N SER A 29 -10.02 21.07 -44.36
CA SER A 29 -9.90 22.12 -43.35
C SER A 29 -10.95 21.97 -42.25
N LYS A 30 -12.23 21.76 -42.56
CA LYS A 30 -13.31 21.58 -41.57
C LYS A 30 -13.15 20.33 -40.73
N ARG A 31 -12.59 19.24 -41.27
CA ARG A 31 -12.31 18.01 -40.48
C ARG A 31 -11.17 18.21 -39.48
N ARG A 32 -10.11 18.89 -39.85
CA ARG A 32 -8.98 19.20 -38.92
C ARG A 32 -9.41 20.12 -37.80
N THR A 33 -10.22 21.13 -38.10
CA THR A 33 -10.77 22.05 -37.09
C THR A 33 -11.74 21.31 -36.14
N GLY A 34 -12.57 20.41 -36.64
CA GLY A 34 -13.46 19.58 -35.80
C GLY A 34 -12.69 18.64 -34.88
N LEU A 35 -11.60 17.99 -35.36
CA LEU A 35 -10.72 17.16 -34.55
C LEU A 35 -10.00 17.97 -33.46
N PHE A 36 -9.55 19.18 -33.80
CA PHE A 36 -8.90 20.07 -32.82
C PHE A 36 -9.87 20.46 -31.71
N PHE A 37 -11.11 20.85 -32.02
CA PHE A 37 -12.10 21.16 -30.98
C PHE A 37 -12.52 19.93 -30.18
N ALA A 38 -12.61 18.75 -30.81
CA ALA A 38 -12.85 17.50 -30.06
C ALA A 38 -11.72 17.18 -29.07
N LEU A 39 -10.46 17.29 -29.49
CA LEU A 39 -9.31 17.12 -28.60
C LEU A 39 -9.27 18.14 -27.47
N LEU A 40 -9.57 19.42 -27.79
CA LEU A 40 -9.63 20.47 -26.79
C LEU A 40 -10.74 20.22 -25.76
N ALA A 41 -11.92 19.82 -26.24
CA ALA A 41 -13.05 19.45 -25.36
C ALA A 41 -12.71 18.25 -24.47
N THR A 42 -12.08 17.21 -25.02
CA THR A 42 -11.63 16.05 -24.25
C THR A 42 -10.60 16.44 -23.20
N LEU A 43 -9.66 17.32 -23.54
CA LEU A 43 -8.67 17.84 -22.60
C LEU A 43 -9.34 18.63 -21.46
N LEU A 44 -10.29 19.51 -21.79
CA LEU A 44 -11.04 20.28 -20.78
C LEU A 44 -11.84 19.38 -19.85
N ILE A 45 -12.49 18.35 -20.38
CA ILE A 45 -13.21 17.35 -19.57
C ILE A 45 -12.22 16.61 -18.65
N ALA A 46 -11.09 16.16 -19.18
CA ALA A 46 -10.08 15.47 -18.40
C ALA A 46 -9.54 16.36 -17.23
N VAL A 47 -9.22 17.61 -17.51
CA VAL A 47 -8.79 18.58 -16.48
C VAL A 47 -9.88 18.81 -15.43
N SER A 48 -11.15 18.92 -15.85
CA SER A 48 -12.28 19.10 -14.94
C SER A 48 -12.48 17.88 -14.05
N VAL A 49 -12.36 16.67 -14.60
CA VAL A 49 -12.47 15.41 -13.84
C VAL A 49 -11.32 15.30 -12.82
N VAL A 50 -10.09 15.57 -13.24
CA VAL A 50 -8.94 15.57 -12.32
C VAL A 50 -9.14 16.59 -11.19
N GLY A 51 -9.56 17.82 -11.52
CA GLY A 51 -9.87 18.86 -10.54
C GLY A 51 -10.98 18.43 -9.57
N ALA A 52 -12.04 17.83 -10.06
CA ALA A 52 -13.10 17.29 -9.21
C ALA A 52 -12.57 16.18 -8.29
N CYS A 53 -11.75 15.25 -8.79
CA CYS A 53 -11.16 14.18 -7.99
C CYS A 53 -10.22 14.72 -6.90
N THR A 54 -9.47 15.79 -7.14
CA THR A 54 -8.57 16.37 -6.13
C THR A 54 -9.33 17.03 -4.98
N VAL A 55 -10.50 17.58 -5.22
CA VAL A 55 -11.32 18.23 -4.20
C VAL A 55 -12.22 17.23 -3.47
N PHE A 56 -12.79 16.25 -4.19
CA PHE A 56 -13.78 15.33 -3.62
C PHE A 56 -13.17 14.19 -2.79
N PHE A 57 -11.93 13.82 -3.08
CA PHE A 57 -11.27 12.69 -2.41
C PHE A 57 -10.14 13.17 -1.48
N GLN A 58 -10.46 14.06 -0.55
CA GLN A 58 -9.53 14.50 0.49
C GLN A 58 -9.72 13.69 1.76
N VAL A 59 -8.63 13.42 2.47
CA VAL A 59 -8.68 12.76 3.78
C VAL A 59 -9.21 13.75 4.81
N GLU A 60 -10.43 13.51 5.29
CA GLU A 60 -11.06 14.32 6.34
C GLU A 60 -11.08 13.61 7.69
N THR A 61 -11.16 12.28 7.67
CA THR A 61 -11.29 11.49 8.87
C THR A 61 -10.36 10.27 8.80
N VAL A 62 -9.63 10.03 9.88
CA VAL A 62 -8.87 8.79 10.08
C VAL A 62 -9.40 8.14 11.34
N THR A 63 -9.76 6.86 11.27
CA THR A 63 -10.26 6.07 12.41
C THR A 63 -9.33 4.89 12.66
N VAL A 64 -9.08 4.59 13.92
CA VAL A 64 -8.26 3.44 14.34
C VAL A 64 -9.16 2.41 15.02
N THR A 65 -8.89 1.14 14.77
CA THR A 65 -9.59 0.02 15.40
C THR A 65 -8.62 -1.14 15.69
N GLY A 66 -8.91 -1.94 16.72
CA GLY A 66 -8.07 -3.08 17.12
C GLY A 66 -6.88 -2.72 18.00
N ASN A 67 -6.83 -1.48 18.49
CA ASN A 67 -5.83 -1.02 19.43
C ASN A 67 -6.29 -1.24 20.87
N GLU A 68 -5.44 -1.87 21.69
CA GLU A 68 -5.67 -2.10 23.13
C GLU A 68 -4.59 -1.41 23.97
N ARG A 69 -3.32 -1.63 23.61
CA ARG A 69 -2.15 -1.08 24.31
C ARG A 69 -1.86 0.36 23.92
N TYR A 70 -1.94 0.67 22.61
CA TYR A 70 -1.70 2.03 22.12
C TYR A 70 -2.98 2.83 22.03
N SER A 71 -2.92 4.11 22.41
CA SER A 71 -4.03 5.02 22.18
C SER A 71 -4.19 5.33 20.69
N GLU A 72 -5.40 5.64 20.27
CA GLU A 72 -5.67 6.09 18.89
C GLU A 72 -4.73 7.23 18.47
N GLN A 73 -4.51 8.21 19.37
CA GLN A 73 -3.66 9.36 19.09
C GLN A 73 -2.19 8.95 18.83
N GLN A 74 -1.64 8.00 19.60
CA GLN A 74 -0.27 7.51 19.40
C GLN A 74 -0.12 6.86 18.02
N ILE A 75 -1.12 6.08 17.59
CA ILE A 75 -1.11 5.44 16.26
C ILE A 75 -1.22 6.49 15.15
N LEU A 76 -2.10 7.49 15.32
CA LEU A 76 -2.27 8.58 14.35
C LEU A 76 -1.01 9.43 14.20
N ASP A 77 -0.32 9.75 15.31
CA ASP A 77 0.92 10.52 15.31
C ASP A 77 2.03 9.81 14.52
N VAL A 78 2.16 8.48 14.71
CA VAL A 78 3.14 7.67 13.97
C VAL A 78 2.71 7.46 12.53
N ALA A 79 1.42 7.25 12.27
CA ALA A 79 0.88 7.09 10.92
C ALA A 79 1.19 8.30 10.04
N SER A 80 1.24 9.51 10.65
CA SER A 80 1.55 10.78 9.98
C SER A 80 0.73 10.97 8.70
N VAL A 81 -0.59 10.74 8.81
CA VAL A 81 -1.51 10.95 7.69
C VAL A 81 -1.82 12.43 7.58
N GLU A 82 -1.51 13.03 6.42
CA GLU A 82 -1.81 14.43 6.15
C GLU A 82 -3.31 14.63 5.90
N MET A 83 -3.97 15.38 6.78
CA MET A 83 -5.36 15.77 6.59
C MET A 83 -5.48 16.72 5.39
N GLY A 84 -6.50 16.52 4.55
CA GLY A 84 -6.68 17.24 3.30
C GLY A 84 -5.85 16.70 2.12
N ALA A 85 -4.95 15.74 2.35
CA ALA A 85 -4.24 15.07 1.26
C ALA A 85 -5.23 14.28 0.37
N ASN A 86 -4.86 14.11 -0.90
CA ASN A 86 -5.69 13.31 -1.81
C ASN A 86 -5.62 11.82 -1.44
N MET A 87 -6.75 11.26 -1.02
CA MET A 87 -6.88 9.87 -0.59
C MET A 87 -6.44 8.86 -1.66
N ILE A 88 -6.67 9.14 -2.95
CA ILE A 88 -6.29 8.23 -4.04
C ILE A 88 -4.76 8.11 -4.11
N LEU A 89 -4.06 9.23 -3.93
CA LEU A 89 -2.60 9.32 -4.00
C LEU A 89 -1.91 8.94 -2.69
N THR A 90 -2.63 8.90 -1.58
CA THR A 90 -2.06 8.55 -0.27
C THR A 90 -1.61 7.08 -0.27
N PRO A 91 -0.33 6.78 -0.03
CA PRO A 91 0.21 5.42 -0.11
C PRO A 91 -0.10 4.63 1.16
N SER A 92 -1.08 3.72 1.10
CA SER A 92 -1.51 2.89 2.24
C SER A 92 -0.37 2.07 2.84
N GLU A 93 0.49 1.53 2.00
CA GLU A 93 1.61 0.68 2.43
C GLU A 93 2.66 1.43 3.24
N GLN A 94 2.93 2.69 2.88
CA GLN A 94 3.87 3.52 3.64
C GLN A 94 3.30 3.93 5.01
N ILE A 95 1.98 4.11 5.12
CA ILE A 95 1.32 4.36 6.40
C ILE A 95 1.45 3.13 7.29
N ALA A 96 1.09 1.95 6.76
CA ALA A 96 1.20 0.69 7.49
C ALA A 96 2.64 0.43 7.95
N GLN A 97 3.62 0.66 7.09
CA GLN A 97 5.03 0.46 7.41
C GLN A 97 5.52 1.41 8.50
N ARG A 98 5.12 2.70 8.47
CA ARG A 98 5.48 3.64 9.55
C ARG A 98 4.92 3.21 10.91
N ILE A 99 3.67 2.77 10.95
CA ILE A 99 3.04 2.28 12.17
C ILE A 99 3.77 1.03 12.67
N TYR A 100 4.03 0.07 11.77
CA TYR A 100 4.72 -1.18 12.10
C TYR A 100 6.14 -0.95 12.63
N ASP A 101 6.89 -0.04 12.03
CA ASP A 101 8.27 0.27 12.43
C ASP A 101 8.33 1.17 13.68
N GLY A 102 7.35 2.04 13.86
CA GLY A 102 7.31 3.00 14.97
C GLY A 102 6.70 2.48 16.26
N LEU A 103 5.84 1.44 16.18
CA LEU A 103 5.12 0.87 17.30
C LEU A 103 5.46 -0.62 17.44
N PRO A 104 6.38 -0.99 18.36
CA PRO A 104 6.89 -2.36 18.47
C PRO A 104 5.84 -3.43 18.70
N TYR A 105 4.79 -3.12 19.46
CA TYR A 105 3.71 -4.05 19.77
C TYR A 105 2.63 -4.17 18.70
N ILE A 106 2.80 -3.55 17.53
CA ILE A 106 1.90 -3.76 16.40
C ILE A 106 2.38 -4.95 15.58
N HIS A 107 1.53 -5.96 15.44
CA HIS A 107 1.80 -7.16 14.62
C HIS A 107 1.47 -6.90 13.15
N GLU A 108 0.29 -6.37 12.89
CA GLU A 108 -0.20 -6.12 11.55
C GLU A 108 -0.99 -4.80 11.50
N VAL A 109 -0.91 -4.12 10.36
CA VAL A 109 -1.69 -2.92 10.08
C VAL A 109 -2.34 -3.06 8.71
N GLN A 110 -3.66 -2.96 8.68
CA GLN A 110 -4.42 -2.89 7.43
C GLN A 110 -4.99 -1.49 7.25
N VAL A 111 -4.70 -0.88 6.11
CA VAL A 111 -5.15 0.48 5.78
C VAL A 111 -6.26 0.42 4.76
N HIS A 112 -7.48 0.67 5.19
CA HIS A 112 -8.68 0.64 4.37
C HIS A 112 -9.12 2.04 3.97
N LYS A 113 -9.12 2.32 2.67
CA LYS A 113 -9.66 3.57 2.12
C LYS A 113 -11.17 3.46 1.97
N ARG A 114 -11.92 4.20 2.80
CA ARG A 114 -13.37 4.32 2.74
C ARG A 114 -13.73 5.60 2.01
N PHE A 115 -13.94 5.51 0.71
CA PHE A 115 -14.31 6.67 -0.10
C PHE A 115 -15.63 7.30 0.37
N PRO A 116 -15.79 8.65 0.30
CA PRO A 116 -14.87 9.58 -0.37
C PRO A 116 -13.73 10.13 0.50
N THR A 117 -13.81 10.17 1.85
CA THR A 117 -12.97 11.03 2.68
C THR A 117 -12.38 10.35 3.94
N THR A 118 -12.61 9.04 4.15
CA THR A 118 -12.23 8.34 5.38
C THR A 118 -11.14 7.29 5.15
N ILE A 119 -10.09 7.31 5.96
CA ILE A 119 -9.12 6.20 6.08
C ILE A 119 -9.39 5.47 7.39
N ARG A 120 -9.52 4.14 7.32
CA ARG A 120 -9.63 3.28 8.48
C ARG A 120 -8.34 2.49 8.63
N LEU A 121 -7.71 2.64 9.79
CA LEU A 121 -6.56 1.86 10.22
C LEU A 121 -7.06 0.73 11.12
N GLU A 122 -6.83 -0.50 10.69
CA GLU A 122 -7.14 -1.69 11.48
C GLU A 122 -5.82 -2.30 11.93
N THR A 123 -5.58 -2.32 13.24
CA THR A 123 -4.34 -2.77 13.84
C THR A 123 -4.55 -4.06 14.62
N THR A 124 -3.58 -4.96 14.53
CA THR A 124 -3.50 -6.15 15.39
C THR A 124 -2.25 -6.03 16.23
N GLU A 125 -2.39 -6.18 17.56
CA GLU A 125 -1.25 -6.06 18.48
C GLU A 125 -0.58 -7.40 18.74
N CYS A 126 0.75 -7.36 18.96
CA CYS A 126 1.54 -8.50 19.37
C CYS A 126 1.24 -8.85 20.84
N GLN A 127 1.15 -10.14 21.12
CA GLN A 127 1.17 -10.64 22.49
C GLN A 127 2.60 -11.07 22.83
N PRO A 128 3.16 -10.62 23.97
CA PRO A 128 4.46 -11.12 24.45
C PRO A 128 4.42 -12.63 24.66
N ALA A 129 5.47 -13.33 24.24
CA ALA A 129 5.52 -14.78 24.32
C ALA A 129 6.69 -15.30 25.18
N ALA A 130 7.87 -14.73 25.03
CA ALA A 130 9.06 -15.21 25.74
C ALA A 130 10.12 -14.11 25.88
N VAL A 131 11.08 -14.31 26.75
CA VAL A 131 12.28 -13.48 26.92
C VAL A 131 13.48 -14.25 26.39
N ILE A 132 14.13 -13.77 25.33
CA ILE A 132 15.39 -14.31 24.85
C ILE A 132 16.53 -13.68 25.66
N THR A 133 17.25 -14.51 26.42
CA THR A 133 18.38 -14.08 27.23
C THR A 133 19.68 -14.47 26.54
N GLY A 134 20.37 -13.46 26.00
CA GLY A 134 21.75 -13.59 25.49
C GLY A 134 22.80 -13.13 26.51
N ALA A 135 24.06 -13.24 26.14
CA ALA A 135 25.18 -12.84 27.03
C ALA A 135 25.21 -11.33 27.30
N ALA A 136 24.81 -10.49 26.33
CA ALA A 136 24.89 -9.02 26.41
C ALA A 136 23.56 -8.35 26.78
N SER A 137 22.43 -8.95 26.44
CA SER A 137 21.11 -8.35 26.63
C SER A 137 20.00 -9.39 26.66
N ALA A 138 18.89 -9.03 27.28
CA ALA A 138 17.66 -9.81 27.24
C ALA A 138 16.57 -9.02 26.54
N TRP A 139 15.74 -9.71 25.73
CA TRP A 139 14.70 -9.09 24.92
C TRP A 139 13.39 -9.85 25.01
N LEU A 140 12.32 -9.11 25.28
CA LEU A 140 10.95 -9.63 25.18
C LEU A 140 10.56 -9.77 23.70
N VAL A 141 10.03 -10.92 23.34
CA VAL A 141 9.64 -11.24 21.97
C VAL A 141 8.21 -11.75 21.91
N ASP A 142 7.56 -11.55 20.75
CA ASP A 142 6.29 -12.18 20.45
C ASP A 142 6.47 -13.63 19.94
N ALA A 143 5.36 -14.33 19.71
CA ALA A 143 5.39 -15.70 19.18
C ALA A 143 6.02 -15.79 17.78
N ASN A 144 6.08 -14.70 17.02
CA ASN A 144 6.68 -14.64 15.69
C ASN A 144 8.15 -14.23 15.69
N GLY A 145 8.75 -14.01 16.88
CA GLY A 145 10.13 -13.61 17.03
C GLY A 145 10.39 -12.12 16.79
N LYS A 146 9.36 -11.26 16.88
CA LYS A 146 9.53 -9.81 16.85
C LYS A 146 10.00 -9.31 18.21
N LEU A 147 11.05 -8.49 18.23
CA LEU A 147 11.60 -7.86 19.41
C LEU A 147 10.70 -6.71 19.87
N LEU A 148 10.07 -6.86 21.01
CA LEU A 148 9.12 -5.89 21.56
C LEU A 148 9.83 -4.79 22.34
N GLU A 149 10.60 -5.18 23.36
CA GLU A 149 11.40 -4.27 24.18
C GLU A 149 12.55 -5.00 24.89
N ALA A 150 13.50 -4.25 25.41
CA ALA A 150 14.54 -4.83 26.25
C ALA A 150 13.92 -5.34 27.57
N ALA A 151 14.17 -6.60 27.87
CA ALA A 151 13.57 -7.24 29.03
C ALA A 151 14.30 -6.88 30.34
N ASP A 152 13.52 -6.53 31.33
CA ASP A 152 13.96 -6.36 32.71
C ASP A 152 13.84 -7.66 33.53
N ASP A 153 14.22 -7.61 34.80
CA ASP A 153 14.17 -8.78 35.67
C ASP A 153 12.74 -9.19 36.04
N THR A 154 11.77 -8.29 35.95
CA THR A 154 10.35 -8.59 36.17
C THR A 154 9.81 -9.41 35.02
N MET A 155 10.09 -9.01 33.79
CA MET A 155 9.71 -9.73 32.60
C MET A 155 10.29 -11.13 32.49
N LYS A 156 11.54 -11.31 32.94
CA LYS A 156 12.17 -12.65 33.03
C LYS A 156 11.48 -13.59 34.00
N GLN A 157 10.76 -13.06 34.98
CA GLN A 157 9.96 -13.87 35.93
C GLN A 157 8.54 -14.12 35.42
N GLU A 158 8.00 -13.22 34.60
CA GLU A 158 6.64 -13.30 34.09
C GLU A 158 6.54 -14.15 32.82
N TYR A 159 7.56 -14.09 31.95
CA TYR A 159 7.56 -14.79 30.67
C TYR A 159 8.60 -15.92 30.62
N PRO A 160 8.33 -16.97 29.82
CA PRO A 160 9.29 -18.06 29.59
C PRO A 160 10.65 -17.53 29.17
N ASN A 161 11.70 -18.02 29.85
CA ASN A 161 13.08 -17.61 29.57
C ASN A 161 13.72 -18.53 28.50
N VAL A 162 14.13 -17.94 27.38
CA VAL A 162 14.80 -18.65 26.27
C VAL A 162 16.30 -18.48 26.42
N THR A 163 17.02 -19.63 26.45
CA THR A 163 18.48 -19.69 26.54
C THR A 163 19.12 -20.42 25.36
N GLY A 164 20.39 -20.18 25.09
CA GLY A 164 21.13 -20.83 24.01
C GLY A 164 21.04 -20.16 22.66
N LEU A 165 20.51 -18.91 22.61
CA LEU A 165 20.42 -18.09 21.39
C LEU A 165 21.04 -16.72 21.63
N GLU A 166 21.97 -16.33 20.77
CA GLU A 166 22.56 -14.99 20.73
C GLU A 166 21.91 -14.14 19.64
N LEU A 167 21.42 -12.96 19.99
CA LEU A 167 20.83 -12.01 19.08
C LEU A 167 21.90 -11.12 18.44
N LEU A 168 21.79 -10.90 17.13
CA LEU A 168 22.67 -10.03 16.38
C LEU A 168 22.01 -8.64 16.22
N GLU A 169 22.67 -7.61 16.75
CA GLU A 169 22.20 -6.21 16.71
C GLU A 169 20.69 -6.05 17.01
N PRO A 170 20.22 -6.50 18.16
CA PRO A 170 18.80 -6.47 18.48
C PRO A 170 18.29 -5.02 18.51
N LYS A 171 17.15 -4.79 17.86
CA LYS A 171 16.48 -3.48 17.80
C LYS A 171 14.99 -3.66 18.05
N GLN A 172 14.44 -2.79 18.86
CA GLN A 172 13.01 -2.75 19.16
C GLN A 172 12.17 -2.63 17.88
N GLY A 173 11.09 -3.39 17.78
CA GLY A 173 10.18 -3.42 16.63
C GLY A 173 10.68 -4.22 15.43
N LYS A 174 11.87 -4.80 15.47
CA LYS A 174 12.43 -5.61 14.38
C LYS A 174 12.35 -7.10 14.69
N GLN A 175 12.44 -7.91 13.65
CA GLN A 175 12.55 -9.36 13.79
C GLN A 175 13.88 -9.73 14.45
N ALA A 176 13.84 -10.71 15.33
CA ALA A 176 15.04 -11.28 15.92
C ALA A 176 15.96 -11.80 14.82
N ALA A 177 17.22 -11.42 14.89
CA ALA A 177 18.26 -11.88 14.00
C ALA A 177 19.39 -12.55 14.79
N THR A 178 20.02 -13.52 14.19
CA THR A 178 21.14 -14.28 14.79
C THR A 178 22.15 -14.63 13.72
N THR A 179 23.29 -15.20 14.13
CA THR A 179 24.32 -15.68 13.21
C THR A 179 23.80 -16.84 12.35
N ASP A 180 24.40 -17.06 11.18
CA ASP A 180 24.00 -18.14 10.26
C ASP A 180 23.99 -19.52 10.93
N GLU A 181 24.91 -19.78 11.86
CA GLU A 181 24.99 -21.03 12.63
C GLU A 181 23.78 -21.26 13.54
N ASN A 182 23.19 -20.17 14.07
CA ASN A 182 22.05 -20.22 14.99
C ASN A 182 20.71 -19.98 14.27
N GLN A 183 20.70 -19.74 12.96
CA GLN A 183 19.49 -19.49 12.18
C GLN A 183 18.44 -20.62 12.29
N SER A 184 18.92 -21.88 12.34
CA SER A 184 18.04 -23.05 12.52
C SER A 184 17.41 -23.07 13.90
N LYS A 185 18.15 -22.67 14.96
CA LYS A 185 17.65 -22.57 16.33
C LYS A 185 16.56 -21.50 16.43
N LEU A 186 16.80 -20.31 15.84
CA LEU A 186 15.81 -19.23 15.81
C LEU A 186 14.52 -19.64 15.09
N LYS A 187 14.64 -20.30 13.92
CA LYS A 187 13.46 -20.81 13.20
C LYS A 187 12.71 -21.87 14.00
N GLY A 188 13.41 -22.78 14.66
CA GLY A 188 12.82 -23.78 15.54
C GLY A 188 12.10 -23.16 16.72
N LEU A 189 12.73 -22.17 17.36
CA LEU A 189 12.13 -21.41 18.46
C LEU A 189 10.82 -20.73 18.02
N VAL A 190 10.85 -19.98 16.92
CA VAL A 190 9.66 -19.27 16.39
C VAL A 190 8.54 -20.27 16.06
N ALA A 191 8.85 -21.37 15.40
CA ALA A 191 7.84 -22.41 15.10
C ALA A 191 7.23 -23.01 16.37
N LEU A 192 8.05 -23.23 17.41
CA LEU A 192 7.60 -23.75 18.70
C LEU A 192 6.71 -22.72 19.43
N THR A 193 7.18 -21.47 19.56
CA THR A 193 6.42 -20.42 20.24
C THR A 193 5.09 -20.12 19.56
N GLN A 194 5.03 -20.13 18.23
CA GLN A 194 3.78 -20.05 17.49
C GLN A 194 2.84 -21.20 17.80
N ALA A 195 3.34 -22.44 17.71
CA ALA A 195 2.51 -23.63 18.01
C ALA A 195 1.98 -23.63 19.44
N LEU A 196 2.81 -23.27 20.42
CA LEU A 196 2.40 -23.17 21.82
C LEU A 196 1.38 -22.05 22.05
N SER A 197 1.57 -20.91 21.39
CA SER A 197 0.64 -19.77 21.43
C SER A 197 -0.73 -20.15 20.83
N ASP A 198 -0.73 -20.76 19.65
CA ASP A 198 -1.95 -21.19 18.95
C ASP A 198 -2.75 -22.24 19.74
N CYS A 199 -2.04 -23.07 20.50
CA CYS A 199 -2.65 -24.08 21.39
C CYS A 199 -3.03 -23.53 22.77
N GLY A 200 -2.69 -22.28 23.11
CA GLY A 200 -2.90 -21.69 24.44
C GLY A 200 -2.06 -22.33 25.53
N LEU A 201 -0.92 -22.94 25.19
CA LEU A 201 -0.06 -23.68 26.14
C LEU A 201 1.12 -22.82 26.66
N MET A 202 1.28 -21.57 26.21
CA MET A 202 2.38 -20.70 26.62
C MET A 202 2.35 -20.36 28.12
N GLU A 203 1.18 -20.25 28.74
CA GLU A 203 1.05 -19.90 30.16
C GLU A 203 1.68 -20.91 31.10
N GLY A 204 1.83 -22.17 30.69
CA GLY A 204 2.48 -23.22 31.52
C GLY A 204 3.99 -23.32 31.33
N VAL A 205 4.56 -22.66 30.33
CA VAL A 205 5.98 -22.79 29.99
C VAL A 205 6.80 -21.86 30.90
N THR A 206 7.82 -22.42 31.53
CA THR A 206 8.78 -21.68 32.41
C THR A 206 10.06 -21.32 31.67
N SER A 207 10.61 -22.25 30.90
CA SER A 207 11.85 -22.02 30.16
C SER A 207 11.92 -22.84 28.85
N ILE A 208 12.67 -22.32 27.90
CA ILE A 208 12.95 -22.96 26.60
C ILE A 208 14.47 -22.92 26.38
N ASP A 209 15.11 -24.08 26.24
CA ASP A 209 16.52 -24.18 25.93
C ASP A 209 16.73 -24.62 24.48
N VAL A 210 17.38 -23.77 23.70
CA VAL A 210 17.76 -24.00 22.29
C VAL A 210 19.27 -24.10 22.10
N SER A 211 20.00 -24.41 23.15
CA SER A 211 21.48 -24.57 23.10
C SER A 211 21.89 -25.69 22.15
N SER A 212 21.13 -26.78 22.10
CA SER A 212 21.33 -27.86 21.13
C SER A 212 20.85 -27.46 19.74
N GLY A 213 21.60 -27.78 18.67
CA GLY A 213 21.19 -27.52 17.30
C GLY A 213 20.11 -28.47 16.76
N THR A 214 19.79 -29.54 17.47
CA THR A 214 18.89 -30.63 17.03
C THR A 214 17.71 -30.88 17.98
N GLU A 215 17.73 -30.32 19.18
CA GLU A 215 16.72 -30.56 20.21
C GLU A 215 16.38 -29.26 20.92
N ILE A 216 15.10 -29.03 21.16
CA ILE A 216 14.61 -27.91 21.96
C ILE A 216 14.00 -28.51 23.23
N GLN A 217 14.49 -28.08 24.39
CA GLN A 217 13.95 -28.51 25.68
C GLN A 217 12.97 -27.45 26.20
N VAL A 218 11.80 -27.90 26.60
CA VAL A 218 10.76 -27.02 27.17
C VAL A 218 10.48 -27.50 28.57
N VAL A 219 10.51 -26.58 29.55
CA VAL A 219 10.16 -26.83 30.93
C VAL A 219 8.82 -26.16 31.23
N TYR A 220 7.91 -26.97 31.73
CA TYR A 220 6.58 -26.57 32.19
C TYR A 220 6.58 -26.35 33.70
#